data_8a3d3d5e9df654b32bc0422a019e08a3
#
_entry.id   8a3d3d5e9df654b32bc0422a019e08a3
#
_cell.length_a   1.000
_cell.length_b   1.000
_cell.length_c   1.000
_cell.angle_alpha   90.00
_cell.angle_beta   90.00
_cell.angle_gamma   90.00
#
_symmetry.space_group_name_H-M   'P 1'
#
loop_
_entity.id
_entity.type
_entity.pdbx_description
1 polymer ?
#
loop_
_entity_poly.entity_id
_entity_poly.type
_entity_poly.pdbx_seq_one_letter_code
_entity_poly.pdbx_strand_id
1 'polypeptide(L)'
;MSLLPVSVEDMIGFLELARKELGLSGDAQMVQVLTILADKVHPLALGAVYRAREQSSSLARRLLLSHMKDETKVNQIVTQLTQELPTHNYLIGRKEAADEVKLHVTSPSPEVEEAMWTLYKQYEGWLRLTTPVSAEQDLGTDQQKRVRYERAAIESLNDQVLFQHIYITDKELVKVRITPPGMQTAVDQIAERVIYQGWVVATDGEVL
;
A
#
# COMPACT_ATOMS: atom_id res chain seq x y z
N MET A 1 1.64 2.10 -24.31
CA MET A 1 2.69 1.47 -23.48
C MET A 1 2.06 1.33 -22.09
N SER A 2 1.76 0.12 -21.68
CA SER A 2 1.23 -0.13 -20.31
C SER A 2 2.39 0.13 -19.33
N LEU A 3 2.22 1.10 -18.44
CA LEU A 3 3.14 1.31 -17.32
C LEU A 3 2.90 0.16 -16.35
N LEU A 4 3.80 -0.81 -16.31
CA LEU A 4 3.81 -1.80 -15.24
C LEU A 4 4.20 -1.06 -13.95
N PRO A 5 3.36 -1.09 -12.89
CA PRO A 5 3.76 -0.57 -11.61
C PRO A 5 4.92 -1.44 -11.10
N VAL A 6 6.09 -0.83 -10.91
CA VAL A 6 7.29 -1.52 -10.39
C VAL A 6 7.38 -1.24 -8.90
N SER A 7 7.34 -2.28 -8.08
CA SER A 7 7.49 -2.16 -6.63
C SER A 7 8.98 -2.09 -6.22
N VAL A 8 9.21 -1.74 -4.95
CA VAL A 8 10.55 -1.81 -4.33
C VAL A 8 11.10 -3.23 -4.37
N GLU A 9 10.22 -4.20 -4.09
CA GLU A 9 10.54 -5.62 -4.01
C GLU A 9 10.92 -6.18 -5.38
N ASP A 10 10.23 -5.78 -6.44
CA ASP A 10 10.55 -6.21 -7.81
C ASP A 10 11.97 -5.80 -8.22
N MET A 11 12.38 -4.58 -7.85
CA MET A 11 13.73 -4.09 -8.14
C MET A 11 14.80 -4.82 -7.33
N ILE A 12 14.54 -5.04 -6.05
CA ILE A 12 15.46 -5.79 -5.18
C ILE A 12 15.53 -7.24 -5.64
N GLY A 13 14.37 -7.86 -5.91
CA GLY A 13 14.28 -9.22 -6.43
C GLY A 13 15.09 -9.42 -7.72
N PHE A 14 15.05 -8.44 -8.64
CA PHE A 14 15.85 -8.48 -9.86
C PHE A 14 17.37 -8.46 -9.57
N LEU A 15 17.81 -7.62 -8.63
CA LEU A 15 19.22 -7.56 -8.25
C LEU A 15 19.67 -8.84 -7.50
N GLU A 16 18.81 -9.40 -6.68
CA GLU A 16 19.06 -10.65 -5.96
C GLU A 16 19.08 -11.86 -6.88
N LEU A 17 18.18 -11.95 -7.86
CA LEU A 17 18.19 -12.94 -8.90
C LEU A 17 19.55 -12.95 -9.64
N ALA A 18 20.01 -11.75 -10.02
CA ALA A 18 21.31 -11.61 -10.69
C ALA A 18 22.46 -12.15 -9.83
N ARG A 19 22.48 -11.82 -8.54
CA ARG A 19 23.54 -12.22 -7.61
C ARG A 19 23.46 -13.69 -7.20
N LYS A 20 22.28 -14.13 -6.71
CA LYS A 20 22.12 -15.43 -6.05
C LYS A 20 21.94 -16.58 -7.06
N GLU A 21 21.11 -16.37 -8.09
CA GLU A 21 20.74 -17.42 -9.03
C GLU A 21 21.66 -17.45 -10.26
N LEU A 22 22.05 -16.27 -10.76
CA LEU A 22 22.91 -16.19 -11.96
C LEU A 22 24.40 -16.05 -11.64
N GLY A 23 24.77 -15.93 -10.35
CA GLY A 23 26.17 -15.83 -9.91
C GLY A 23 26.88 -14.54 -10.35
N LEU A 24 26.15 -13.49 -10.74
CA LEU A 24 26.71 -12.23 -11.21
C LEU A 24 27.11 -11.36 -10.01
N SER A 25 28.27 -11.63 -9.41
CA SER A 25 28.73 -10.95 -8.20
C SER A 25 29.90 -9.99 -8.41
N GLY A 26 30.53 -10.00 -9.61
CA GLY A 26 31.61 -9.08 -9.95
C GLY A 26 31.11 -7.65 -10.19
N ASP A 27 31.92 -6.65 -9.81
CA ASP A 27 31.55 -5.23 -9.93
C ASP A 27 31.14 -4.86 -11.37
N ALA A 28 31.91 -5.29 -12.37
CA ALA A 28 31.59 -5.04 -13.79
C ALA A 28 30.27 -5.67 -14.22
N GLN A 29 29.95 -6.87 -13.73
CA GLN A 29 28.70 -7.56 -14.00
C GLN A 29 27.52 -6.83 -13.34
N MET A 30 27.67 -6.40 -12.08
CA MET A 30 26.63 -5.65 -11.36
C MET A 30 26.37 -4.28 -11.98
N VAL A 31 27.40 -3.61 -12.51
CA VAL A 31 27.22 -2.36 -13.29
C VAL A 31 26.35 -2.61 -14.52
N GLN A 32 26.56 -3.72 -15.25
CA GLN A 32 25.72 -4.06 -16.42
C GLN A 32 24.27 -4.35 -16.01
N VAL A 33 24.06 -5.11 -14.93
CA VAL A 33 22.73 -5.39 -14.37
C VAL A 33 22.01 -4.08 -13.99
N LEU A 34 22.72 -3.18 -13.32
CA LEU A 34 22.18 -1.86 -12.95
C LEU A 34 21.88 -0.99 -14.17
N THR A 35 22.72 -1.06 -15.21
CA THR A 35 22.49 -0.32 -16.46
C THR A 35 21.22 -0.79 -17.14
N ILE A 36 21.01 -2.12 -17.25
CA ILE A 36 19.78 -2.71 -17.80
C ILE A 36 18.54 -2.24 -17.02
N LEU A 37 18.64 -2.23 -15.69
CA LEU A 37 17.55 -1.75 -14.84
C LEU A 37 17.28 -0.25 -15.06
N ALA A 38 18.33 0.57 -15.14
CA ALA A 38 18.24 2.02 -15.34
C ALA A 38 17.69 2.41 -16.72
N ASP A 39 17.85 1.56 -17.73
CA ASP A 39 17.21 1.73 -19.04
C ASP A 39 15.68 1.56 -18.99
N LYS A 40 15.15 0.83 -18.01
CA LYS A 40 13.73 0.51 -17.87
C LYS A 40 13.06 1.33 -16.76
N VAL A 41 13.81 1.66 -15.72
CA VAL A 41 13.33 2.39 -14.55
C VAL A 41 14.17 3.66 -14.39
N HIS A 42 13.50 4.81 -14.30
CA HIS A 42 14.21 6.08 -14.15
C HIS A 42 15.14 6.07 -12.92
N PRO A 43 16.43 6.46 -13.02
CA PRO A 43 17.40 6.39 -11.93
C PRO A 43 16.96 7.10 -10.63
N LEU A 44 16.21 8.20 -10.73
CA LEU A 44 15.65 8.89 -9.55
C LEU A 44 14.57 8.04 -8.84
N ALA A 45 13.85 7.20 -9.57
CA ALA A 45 12.91 6.25 -8.96
C ALA A 45 13.65 5.17 -8.17
N LEU A 46 14.79 4.65 -8.69
CA LEU A 46 15.65 3.73 -7.94
C LEU A 46 16.14 4.36 -6.62
N GLY A 47 16.56 5.63 -6.66
CA GLY A 47 16.95 6.36 -5.46
C GLY A 47 15.79 6.59 -4.49
N ALA A 48 14.57 6.82 -5.00
CA ALA A 48 13.37 6.97 -4.16
C ALA A 48 13.03 5.65 -3.44
N VAL A 49 13.11 4.53 -4.13
CA VAL A 49 12.93 3.18 -3.59
C VAL A 49 13.91 2.90 -2.46
N TYR A 50 15.19 3.16 -2.69
CA TYR A 50 16.22 2.99 -1.66
C TYR A 50 15.89 3.82 -0.40
N ARG A 51 15.54 5.09 -0.57
CA ARG A 51 15.17 5.95 0.56
C ARG A 51 13.92 5.45 1.29
N ALA A 52 12.90 4.99 0.57
CA ALA A 52 11.68 4.45 1.18
C ALA A 52 11.98 3.24 2.07
N ARG A 53 12.84 2.33 1.60
CA ARG A 53 13.29 1.16 2.36
C ARG A 53 14.05 1.57 3.64
N GLU A 54 15.02 2.46 3.52
CA GLU A 54 15.78 2.98 4.65
C GLU A 54 14.87 3.68 5.67
N GLN A 55 13.91 4.47 5.19
CA GLN A 55 12.94 5.15 6.05
C GLN A 55 12.05 4.14 6.80
N SER A 56 11.56 3.10 6.14
CA SER A 56 10.74 2.06 6.76
C SER A 56 11.53 1.31 7.84
N SER A 57 12.77 0.90 7.55
CA SER A 57 13.63 0.22 8.51
C SER A 57 13.97 1.13 9.70
N SER A 58 14.32 2.40 9.46
CA SER A 58 14.61 3.38 10.51
C SER A 58 13.40 3.64 11.40
N LEU A 59 12.20 3.78 10.82
CA LEU A 59 10.97 3.99 11.57
C LEU A 59 10.62 2.76 12.42
N ALA A 60 10.67 1.57 11.83
CA ALA A 60 10.43 0.32 12.55
C ALA A 60 11.40 0.15 13.74
N ARG A 61 12.69 0.41 13.52
CA ARG A 61 13.71 0.38 14.58
C ARG A 61 13.38 1.37 15.71
N ARG A 62 13.04 2.60 15.39
CA ARG A 62 12.70 3.62 16.38
C ARG A 62 11.45 3.25 17.19
N LEU A 63 10.43 2.69 16.54
CA LEU A 63 9.22 2.24 17.22
C LEU A 63 9.51 1.07 18.16
N LEU A 64 10.27 0.08 17.74
CA LEU A 64 10.62 -1.07 18.57
C LEU A 64 11.49 -0.66 19.76
N LEU A 65 12.46 0.23 19.57
CA LEU A 65 13.33 0.72 20.66
C LEU A 65 12.57 1.52 21.72
N SER A 66 11.36 2.03 21.44
CA SER A 66 10.56 2.71 22.46
C SER A 66 10.10 1.77 23.59
N HIS A 67 10.06 0.46 23.35
CA HIS A 67 9.60 -0.55 24.32
C HIS A 67 10.51 -1.79 24.43
N MET A 68 11.51 -1.91 23.56
CA MET A 68 12.50 -3.00 23.59
C MET A 68 13.90 -2.43 23.81
N LYS A 69 14.66 -3.02 24.76
CA LYS A 69 16.01 -2.55 25.08
C LYS A 69 17.13 -3.30 24.34
N ASP A 70 16.83 -4.48 23.81
CA ASP A 70 17.79 -5.33 23.10
C ASP A 70 17.89 -4.91 21.64
N GLU A 71 18.90 -4.10 21.33
CA GLU A 71 19.16 -3.61 19.98
C GLU A 71 19.43 -4.72 18.96
N THR A 72 20.08 -5.81 19.37
CA THR A 72 20.35 -6.94 18.48
C THR A 72 19.06 -7.58 18.04
N LYS A 73 18.17 -7.85 19.01
CA LYS A 73 16.84 -8.40 18.74
C LYS A 73 15.99 -7.44 17.90
N VAL A 74 16.02 -6.15 18.20
CA VAL A 74 15.33 -5.13 17.41
C VAL A 74 15.80 -5.15 15.95
N ASN A 75 17.11 -5.20 15.71
CA ASN A 75 17.64 -5.25 14.33
C ASN A 75 17.22 -6.53 13.60
N GLN A 76 17.19 -7.67 14.26
CA GLN A 76 16.69 -8.93 13.67
C GLN A 76 15.22 -8.81 13.27
N ILE A 77 14.36 -8.31 14.16
CA ILE A 77 12.94 -8.09 13.89
C ILE A 77 12.74 -7.12 12.70
N VAL A 78 13.48 -6.00 12.70
CA VAL A 78 13.42 -5.02 11.61
C VAL A 78 13.79 -5.67 10.27
N THR A 79 14.91 -6.39 10.22
CA THR A 79 15.36 -7.08 9.00
C THR A 79 14.30 -8.05 8.51
N GLN A 80 13.77 -8.88 9.39
CA GLN A 80 12.75 -9.86 9.02
C GLN A 80 11.48 -9.20 8.47
N LEU A 81 10.94 -8.18 9.16
CA LEU A 81 9.70 -7.52 8.75
C LEU A 81 9.83 -6.60 7.52
N THR A 82 11.03 -6.05 7.26
CA THR A 82 11.22 -5.07 6.18
C THR A 82 11.98 -5.61 4.98
N GLN A 83 12.58 -6.81 5.06
CA GLN A 83 13.47 -7.32 4.02
C GLN A 83 13.27 -8.80 3.68
N GLU A 84 12.82 -9.63 4.61
CA GLU A 84 12.78 -11.08 4.44
C GLU A 84 11.38 -11.62 4.14
N LEU A 85 10.32 -10.84 4.36
CA LEU A 85 8.96 -11.25 4.02
C LEU A 85 8.80 -11.31 2.49
N PRO A 86 8.17 -12.37 1.96
CA PRO A 86 8.08 -12.59 0.51
C PRO A 86 7.22 -11.56 -0.22
N THR A 87 6.24 -10.98 0.44
CA THR A 87 5.32 -9.98 -0.15
C THR A 87 4.77 -9.05 0.92
N HIS A 88 4.28 -7.87 0.52
CA HIS A 88 3.59 -6.94 1.43
C HIS A 88 2.27 -7.50 1.99
N ASN A 89 1.66 -8.45 1.30
CA ASN A 89 0.41 -9.09 1.73
C ASN A 89 0.63 -10.37 2.52
N TYR A 90 1.88 -10.62 2.96
CA TYR A 90 2.18 -11.80 3.76
C TYR A 90 1.50 -11.71 5.13
N LEU A 91 0.73 -12.73 5.47
CA LEU A 91 0.00 -12.81 6.72
C LEU A 91 0.89 -13.39 7.81
N ILE A 92 1.23 -12.59 8.81
CA ILE A 92 1.96 -13.04 10.00
C ILE A 92 0.95 -13.43 11.06
N GLY A 93 0.87 -14.74 11.36
CA GLY A 93 0.02 -15.25 12.43
C GLY A 93 0.62 -15.02 13.82
N ARG A 94 -0.18 -15.14 14.88
CA ARG A 94 0.28 -14.94 16.29
C ARG A 94 1.47 -15.83 16.64
N LYS A 95 1.43 -17.11 16.23
CA LYS A 95 2.50 -18.07 16.50
C LYS A 95 3.78 -17.66 15.78
N GLU A 96 3.71 -17.33 14.51
CA GLU A 96 4.85 -16.85 13.72
C GLU A 96 5.44 -15.56 14.28
N ALA A 97 4.58 -14.60 14.64
CA ALA A 97 4.99 -13.36 15.28
C ALA A 97 5.79 -13.60 16.56
N ALA A 98 5.38 -14.58 17.38
CA ALA A 98 6.07 -14.94 18.62
C ALA A 98 7.32 -15.78 18.38
N ASP A 99 7.20 -16.86 17.59
CA ASP A 99 8.20 -17.93 17.50
C ASP A 99 9.30 -17.61 16.48
N GLU A 100 8.96 -16.92 15.40
CA GLU A 100 9.90 -16.61 14.31
C GLU A 100 10.33 -15.14 14.35
N VAL A 101 9.38 -14.21 14.30
CA VAL A 101 9.68 -12.77 14.34
C VAL A 101 10.18 -12.33 15.72
N LYS A 102 9.92 -13.10 16.78
CA LYS A 102 10.33 -12.79 18.17
C LYS A 102 9.68 -11.54 18.78
N LEU A 103 8.50 -11.19 18.29
CA LEU A 103 7.68 -10.15 18.89
C LEU A 103 7.09 -10.63 20.23
N HIS A 104 6.81 -9.69 21.13
CA HIS A 104 6.05 -9.98 22.33
C HIS A 104 4.57 -10.06 22.00
N VAL A 105 4.03 -11.27 21.93
CA VAL A 105 2.62 -11.53 21.63
C VAL A 105 1.89 -11.97 22.88
N THR A 106 0.77 -11.34 23.17
CA THR A 106 -0.14 -11.71 24.25
C THR A 106 -1.43 -12.26 23.68
N SER A 107 -1.98 -13.30 24.31
CA SER A 107 -3.33 -13.78 24.00
C SER A 107 -4.32 -13.08 24.93
N PRO A 108 -5.30 -12.35 24.40
CA PRO A 108 -6.33 -11.73 25.22
C PRO A 108 -7.28 -12.78 25.81
N SER A 109 -8.11 -12.38 26.77
CA SER A 109 -9.22 -13.24 27.21
C SER A 109 -10.22 -13.43 26.07
N PRO A 110 -11.03 -14.50 26.09
CA PRO A 110 -12.04 -14.75 25.05
C PRO A 110 -13.00 -13.57 24.84
N GLU A 111 -13.38 -12.89 25.92
CA GLU A 111 -14.30 -11.73 25.87
C GLU A 111 -13.65 -10.54 25.14
N VAL A 112 -12.35 -10.29 25.40
CA VAL A 112 -11.61 -9.22 24.73
C VAL A 112 -11.37 -9.61 23.26
N GLU A 113 -11.09 -10.87 22.97
CA GLU A 113 -10.93 -11.32 21.58
C GLU A 113 -12.21 -11.17 20.78
N GLU A 114 -13.37 -11.51 21.35
CA GLU A 114 -14.68 -11.30 20.73
C GLU A 114 -14.98 -9.83 20.49
N ALA A 115 -14.70 -8.97 21.48
CA ALA A 115 -14.87 -7.53 21.34
C ALA A 115 -13.97 -6.94 20.23
N MET A 116 -12.71 -7.35 20.19
CA MET A 116 -11.77 -6.93 19.12
C MET A 116 -12.25 -7.38 17.73
N TRP A 117 -12.74 -8.62 17.63
CA TRP A 117 -13.26 -9.15 16.37
C TRP A 117 -14.52 -8.41 15.91
N THR A 118 -15.42 -8.13 16.84
CA THR A 118 -16.64 -7.35 16.58
C THR A 118 -16.30 -5.95 16.07
N LEU A 119 -15.35 -5.29 16.73
CA LEU A 119 -14.87 -3.97 16.31
C LEU A 119 -14.23 -4.02 14.91
N TYR A 120 -13.38 -5.02 14.65
CA TYR A 120 -12.79 -5.21 13.32
C TYR A 120 -13.86 -5.36 12.24
N LYS A 121 -14.91 -6.16 12.49
CA LYS A 121 -16.00 -6.35 11.52
C LYS A 121 -16.77 -5.06 11.22
N GLN A 122 -16.93 -4.19 12.19
CA GLN A 122 -17.52 -2.87 11.97
C GLN A 122 -16.65 -2.02 11.07
N TYR A 123 -15.33 -1.96 11.33
CA TYR A 123 -14.37 -1.25 10.47
C TYR A 123 -14.26 -1.88 9.09
N GLU A 124 -14.25 -3.20 8.96
CA GLU A 124 -14.21 -3.89 7.67
C GLU A 124 -15.35 -3.44 6.75
N GLY A 125 -16.57 -3.37 7.29
CA GLY A 125 -17.73 -2.89 6.55
C GLY A 125 -17.66 -1.39 6.25
N TRP A 126 -17.34 -0.59 7.25
CA TRP A 126 -17.29 0.86 7.11
C TRP A 126 -16.20 1.36 6.17
N LEU A 127 -14.98 0.86 6.32
CA LEU A 127 -13.84 1.20 5.46
C LEU A 127 -13.86 0.44 4.13
N ARG A 128 -14.82 -0.45 3.92
CA ARG A 128 -14.96 -1.28 2.72
C ARG A 128 -13.67 -2.07 2.40
N LEU A 129 -13.07 -2.69 3.42
CA LEU A 129 -11.75 -3.32 3.30
C LEU A 129 -11.76 -4.51 2.33
N THR A 130 -12.88 -5.23 2.24
CA THR A 130 -13.05 -6.41 1.40
C THR A 130 -13.93 -6.16 0.16
N THR A 131 -14.49 -4.94 0.03
CA THR A 131 -15.38 -4.58 -1.08
C THR A 131 -14.60 -3.74 -2.09
N PRO A 132 -14.42 -4.20 -3.33
CA PRO A 132 -13.77 -3.39 -4.36
C PRO A 132 -14.51 -2.07 -4.59
N VAL A 133 -13.75 -1.01 -4.76
CA VAL A 133 -14.27 0.28 -5.18
C VAL A 133 -14.44 0.26 -6.69
N SER A 134 -15.60 0.67 -7.16
CA SER A 134 -15.91 0.78 -8.59
C SER A 134 -16.54 2.12 -8.88
N ALA A 135 -15.83 2.95 -9.64
CA ALA A 135 -16.34 4.23 -10.11
C ALA A 135 -17.66 4.10 -10.88
N GLU A 136 -17.81 3.03 -11.63
CA GLU A 136 -19.03 2.73 -12.38
C GLU A 136 -20.22 2.44 -11.46
N GLN A 137 -20.00 1.63 -10.42
CA GLN A 137 -21.04 1.33 -9.44
C GLN A 137 -21.41 2.57 -8.61
N ASP A 138 -20.41 3.36 -8.25
CA ASP A 138 -20.61 4.58 -7.47
C ASP A 138 -21.38 5.63 -8.26
N LEU A 139 -21.07 5.78 -9.56
CA LEU A 139 -21.75 6.72 -10.45
C LEU A 139 -23.18 6.27 -10.76
N GLY A 140 -23.38 4.98 -10.98
CA GLY A 140 -24.68 4.40 -11.34
C GLY A 140 -25.24 5.04 -12.63
N THR A 141 -26.44 5.63 -12.53
CA THR A 141 -27.12 6.31 -13.64
C THR A 141 -26.77 7.79 -13.77
N ASP A 142 -26.07 8.36 -12.80
CA ASP A 142 -25.75 9.78 -12.78
C ASP A 142 -24.72 10.14 -13.85
N GLN A 143 -24.72 11.40 -14.31
CA GLN A 143 -23.69 11.91 -15.22
C GLN A 143 -22.43 12.32 -14.44
N GLN A 144 -22.60 12.76 -13.20
CA GLN A 144 -21.53 13.16 -12.30
C GLN A 144 -21.95 12.86 -10.87
N LYS A 145 -21.00 12.41 -10.05
CA LYS A 145 -21.24 12.17 -8.63
C LYS A 145 -20.00 12.45 -7.79
N ARG A 146 -20.20 13.12 -6.67
CA ARG A 146 -19.17 13.25 -5.63
C ARG A 146 -19.26 12.04 -4.71
N VAL A 147 -18.14 11.35 -4.55
CA VAL A 147 -18.03 10.16 -3.72
C VAL A 147 -16.99 10.38 -2.65
N ARG A 148 -17.27 9.92 -1.44
CA ARG A 148 -16.38 9.96 -0.29
C ARG A 148 -16.16 8.55 0.24
N TYR A 149 -14.91 8.23 0.50
CA TYR A 149 -14.52 7.02 1.19
C TYR A 149 -13.65 7.34 2.39
N GLU A 150 -13.94 6.74 3.51
CA GLU A 150 -13.04 6.60 4.63
C GLU A 150 -12.08 5.46 4.33
N ARG A 151 -10.76 5.72 4.43
CA ARG A 151 -9.71 4.76 4.09
C ARG A 151 -8.93 4.29 5.30
N ALA A 152 -8.94 5.07 6.37
CA ALA A 152 -8.38 4.71 7.66
C ALA A 152 -9.04 5.51 8.77
N ALA A 153 -8.99 5.00 9.97
CA ALA A 153 -9.47 5.65 11.18
C ALA A 153 -8.43 5.51 12.31
N ILE A 154 -8.30 6.56 13.11
CA ILE A 154 -7.60 6.53 14.38
C ILE A 154 -8.61 6.99 15.43
N GLU A 155 -8.91 6.14 16.39
CA GLU A 155 -9.88 6.39 17.43
C GLU A 155 -9.28 6.28 18.82
N SER A 156 -9.74 7.16 19.71
CA SER A 156 -9.54 7.07 21.15
C SER A 156 -10.92 7.15 21.84
N LEU A 157 -10.94 7.17 23.16
CA LEU A 157 -12.20 7.35 23.91
C LEU A 157 -12.88 8.71 23.63
N ASN A 158 -12.11 9.71 23.22
CA ASN A 158 -12.59 11.09 23.11
C ASN A 158 -12.47 11.66 21.69
N ASP A 159 -11.64 11.07 20.85
CA ASP A 159 -11.30 11.64 19.54
C ASP A 159 -11.38 10.59 18.44
N GLN A 160 -11.87 11.00 17.30
CA GLN A 160 -11.82 10.20 16.06
C GLN A 160 -11.23 11.04 14.94
N VAL A 161 -10.25 10.49 14.24
CA VAL A 161 -9.62 11.09 13.07
C VAL A 161 -9.72 10.12 11.90
N LEU A 162 -10.22 10.60 10.77
CA LEU A 162 -10.48 9.81 9.58
C LEU A 162 -9.58 10.23 8.44
N PHE A 163 -9.01 9.26 7.72
CA PHE A 163 -8.38 9.51 6.43
C PHE A 163 -9.43 9.39 5.34
N GLN A 164 -9.76 10.54 4.74
CA GLN A 164 -10.79 10.62 3.71
C GLN A 164 -10.17 10.75 2.32
N HIS A 165 -10.81 10.09 1.36
CA HIS A 165 -10.56 10.24 -0.06
C HIS A 165 -11.87 10.65 -0.73
N ILE A 166 -11.91 11.88 -1.24
CA ILE A 166 -13.08 12.45 -1.92
C ILE A 166 -12.72 12.66 -3.38
N TYR A 167 -13.53 12.17 -4.28
CA TYR A 167 -13.37 12.34 -5.70
C TYR A 167 -14.70 12.61 -6.41
N ILE A 168 -14.62 13.22 -7.59
CA ILE A 168 -15.74 13.32 -8.52
C ILE A 168 -15.54 12.28 -9.61
N THR A 169 -16.59 11.52 -9.86
CA THR A 169 -16.69 10.56 -10.97
C THR A 169 -17.58 11.16 -12.03
N ASP A 170 -17.09 11.29 -13.25
CA ASP A 170 -17.76 11.89 -14.38
C ASP A 170 -17.85 10.90 -15.55
N LYS A 171 -18.95 10.92 -16.33
CA LYS A 171 -19.00 10.29 -17.65
C LYS A 171 -18.45 11.27 -18.69
N GLU A 172 -17.32 10.91 -19.26
CA GLU A 172 -16.71 11.66 -20.36
C GLU A 172 -16.84 10.92 -21.68
N LEU A 173 -17.24 11.64 -22.74
CA LEU A 173 -17.25 11.12 -24.11
C LEU A 173 -15.84 11.20 -24.69
N VAL A 174 -15.17 10.07 -24.78
CA VAL A 174 -13.83 9.99 -25.37
C VAL A 174 -13.94 9.46 -26.79
N LYS A 175 -13.36 10.19 -27.75
CA LYS A 175 -13.23 9.73 -29.12
C LYS A 175 -12.07 8.75 -29.24
N VAL A 176 -12.38 7.48 -29.41
CA VAL A 176 -11.38 6.43 -29.60
C VAL A 176 -11.21 6.17 -31.09
N ARG A 177 -9.95 6.17 -31.56
CA ARG A 177 -9.59 5.70 -32.90
C ARG A 177 -9.68 4.18 -32.95
N ILE A 178 -10.58 3.67 -33.77
CA ILE A 178 -10.69 2.24 -34.02
C ILE A 178 -9.89 1.92 -35.28
N THR A 179 -9.15 0.80 -35.29
CA THR A 179 -8.58 0.21 -36.50
C THR A 179 -9.68 -0.56 -37.25
N PRO A 180 -9.85 -0.36 -38.57
CA PRO A 180 -8.94 0.26 -39.53
C PRO A 180 -8.93 1.80 -39.51
N PRO A 181 -7.86 2.44 -40.06
CA PRO A 181 -7.69 3.90 -40.02
C PRO A 181 -8.84 4.65 -40.69
N GLY A 182 -9.39 5.63 -39.97
CA GLY A 182 -10.46 6.49 -40.47
C GLY A 182 -11.78 6.41 -39.70
N MET A 183 -12.02 5.39 -38.91
CA MET A 183 -13.20 5.33 -38.03
C MET A 183 -12.87 5.85 -36.64
N GLN A 184 -13.69 6.78 -36.15
CA GLN A 184 -13.69 7.21 -34.76
C GLN A 184 -15.04 6.82 -34.17
N THR A 185 -15.04 6.21 -33.02
CA THR A 185 -16.25 5.98 -32.24
C THR A 185 -16.16 6.75 -30.94
N ALA A 186 -17.27 7.31 -30.49
CA ALA A 186 -17.37 7.88 -29.15
C ALA A 186 -17.66 6.75 -28.17
N VAL A 187 -16.86 6.64 -27.14
CA VAL A 187 -17.06 5.68 -26.05
C VAL A 187 -17.19 6.47 -24.77
N ASP A 188 -18.20 6.14 -23.97
CA ASP A 188 -18.31 6.69 -22.61
C ASP A 188 -17.15 6.16 -21.77
N GLN A 189 -16.35 7.05 -21.25
CA GLN A 189 -15.29 6.74 -20.30
C GLN A 189 -15.66 7.36 -18.96
N ILE A 190 -15.45 6.60 -17.89
CA ILE A 190 -15.60 7.13 -16.53
C ILE A 190 -14.27 7.71 -16.13
N ALA A 191 -14.26 9.00 -15.81
CA ALA A 191 -13.11 9.73 -15.29
C ALA A 191 -13.27 9.96 -13.79
N GLU A 192 -12.20 9.79 -13.05
CA GLU A 192 -12.14 10.09 -11.62
C GLU A 192 -11.19 11.25 -11.38
N ARG A 193 -11.63 12.25 -10.63
CA ARG A 193 -10.84 13.40 -10.24
C ARG A 193 -10.82 13.53 -8.72
N VAL A 194 -9.66 13.35 -8.12
CA VAL A 194 -9.47 13.54 -6.68
C VAL A 194 -9.67 15.01 -6.33
N ILE A 195 -10.55 15.28 -5.36
CA ILE A 195 -10.80 16.62 -4.82
C ILE A 195 -10.04 16.82 -3.52
N TYR A 196 -10.04 15.80 -2.68
CA TYR A 196 -9.39 15.84 -1.38
C TYR A 196 -8.87 14.46 -0.99
N GLN A 197 -7.71 14.45 -0.39
CA GLN A 197 -7.13 13.27 0.25
C GLN A 197 -6.35 13.71 1.48
N GLY A 198 -6.77 13.29 2.66
CA GLY A 198 -6.11 13.68 3.91
C GLY A 198 -6.85 13.26 5.17
N TRP A 199 -6.23 13.57 6.30
CA TRP A 199 -6.80 13.34 7.61
C TRP A 199 -7.73 14.47 8.01
N VAL A 200 -8.88 14.11 8.58
CA VAL A 200 -9.86 15.05 9.13
C VAL A 200 -10.27 14.59 10.53
N VAL A 201 -10.52 15.54 11.41
CA VAL A 201 -11.16 15.25 12.69
C VAL A 201 -12.63 14.97 12.42
N ALA A 202 -13.15 13.85 12.91
CA ALA A 202 -14.55 13.54 12.80
C ALA A 202 -15.30 14.47 13.78
N THR A 203 -15.96 15.48 13.24
CA THR A 203 -16.91 16.30 14.00
C THR A 203 -18.29 15.75 13.77
N ASP A 204 -19.10 15.68 14.82
CA ASP A 204 -20.48 15.23 14.75
C ASP A 204 -21.26 16.08 13.72
N GLY A 205 -21.41 15.55 12.50
CA GLY A 205 -22.46 15.96 11.58
C GLY A 205 -22.09 16.87 10.40
N GLU A 206 -20.89 17.42 10.24
CA GLU A 206 -20.56 18.16 9.02
C GLU A 206 -19.18 17.81 8.46
N VAL A 207 -19.21 17.15 7.32
CA VAL A 207 -18.06 17.08 6.40
C VAL A 207 -18.36 18.01 5.24
N LEU A 208 -17.54 19.03 5.13
CA LEU A 208 -17.56 20.03 4.05
C LEU A 208 -17.57 19.42 2.65
#